data_e49255d0be4bd5cf11fa6f106ca41041
#
_entry.id   e49255d0be4bd5cf11fa6f106ca41041
#
_cell.length_a   1.000
_cell.length_b   1.000
_cell.length_c   1.000
_cell.angle_alpha   90.00
_cell.angle_beta   90.00
_cell.angle_gamma   90.00
#
_symmetry.space_group_name_H-M   'P 1'
#
loop_
_entity.id
_entity.type
_entity.pdbx_description
1 polymer ?
#
loop_
_entity_poly.entity_id
_entity_poly.type
_entity_poly.pdbx_seq_one_letter_code
_entity_poly.pdbx_strand_id
1 'polypeptide(L)'
;PLIQHKISMLRNKNTGTNEFRMCFTDPAQGTKSAQYISEHKLATKVAVLYDSAADYNSGVHDAFVAAAADDGLEVVADEAYTTDSNTDYSVQLAKIKKSGAELLFLPNYYSDNALILQQASEAGLDIKFFGVDGMDGILNVENFDKSLAEGVMLLTPFSATATDEKSQNFVKAYGDAHNGEIPNQFAADTYDVLYAMQLAADDAKITPDMENADISAAMSASMANIELDGLTGKAKWTEDGECDKEPKAFEIKDGAYVEMK
;
A
#
# COMPACT_ATOMS: atom_id res chain seq x y z
N PRO A 1 9.81 -2.58 3.14
CA PRO A 1 8.71 -3.36 3.71
C PRO A 1 8.89 -3.63 5.21
N LEU A 2 10.10 -4.01 5.68
CA LEU A 2 10.39 -4.26 7.10
C LEU A 2 10.30 -3.01 8.01
N ILE A 3 10.31 -1.83 7.44
CA ILE A 3 10.31 -0.57 8.21
C ILE A 3 8.91 -0.20 8.70
N GLN A 4 7.87 -0.48 7.92
CA GLN A 4 6.49 -0.08 8.25
C GLN A 4 5.97 -0.73 9.53
N HIS A 5 6.24 -2.00 9.73
CA HIS A 5 5.72 -2.74 10.89
C HIS A 5 6.51 -2.49 12.18
N LYS A 6 7.83 -2.31 12.09
CA LYS A 6 8.68 -2.07 13.26
C LYS A 6 8.49 -0.71 13.94
N ILE A 7 8.02 0.31 13.24
CA ILE A 7 7.82 1.65 13.80
C ILE A 7 6.83 1.63 14.98
N SER A 8 5.76 0.83 14.91
CA SER A 8 4.80 0.73 16.00
C SER A 8 5.36 0.01 17.25
N MET A 9 6.36 -0.85 17.09
CA MET A 9 6.98 -1.61 18.20
C MET A 9 8.15 -0.87 18.88
N LEU A 10 8.82 0.05 18.19
CA LEU A 10 10.01 0.74 18.70
C LEU A 10 9.69 2.05 19.45
N ARG A 11 8.42 2.39 19.60
CA ARG A 11 8.00 3.59 20.31
C ARG A 11 8.31 3.52 21.80
N ASN A 12 9.35 4.22 22.20
CA ASN A 12 9.55 4.52 23.61
C ASN A 12 8.75 5.79 23.95
N LYS A 13 7.63 5.61 24.67
CA LYS A 13 6.73 6.70 25.12
C LYS A 13 7.43 7.82 25.91
N ASN A 14 8.66 7.60 26.36
CA ASN A 14 9.39 8.53 27.23
C ASN A 14 10.46 9.36 26.53
N THR A 15 10.81 9.06 25.27
CA THR A 15 11.93 9.73 24.56
C THR A 15 11.51 10.46 23.27
N GLY A 16 10.22 10.43 22.91
CA GLY A 16 9.79 10.86 21.58
C GLY A 16 10.20 9.86 20.50
N THR A 17 9.81 10.10 19.26
CA THR A 17 10.22 9.28 18.12
C THR A 17 11.18 10.05 17.22
N ASN A 18 12.14 9.35 16.64
CA ASN A 18 12.94 9.79 15.51
C ASN A 18 12.63 8.97 14.25
N GLU A 19 11.52 8.25 14.27
CA GLU A 19 11.01 7.41 13.19
C GLU A 19 9.68 7.97 12.71
N PHE A 20 9.59 8.25 11.40
CA PHE A 20 8.44 8.88 10.76
C PHE A 20 8.01 8.05 9.57
N ARG A 21 6.71 7.74 9.53
CA ARG A 21 6.11 6.97 8.44
C ARG A 21 5.76 7.88 7.28
N MET A 22 5.97 7.45 6.04
CA MET A 22 5.52 8.19 4.84
C MET A 22 4.19 7.66 4.30
N CYS A 23 3.90 6.38 4.43
CA CYS A 23 2.64 5.77 3.98
C CYS A 23 1.63 5.58 5.12
N PHE A 24 0.39 5.28 4.79
CA PHE A 24 -0.65 4.96 5.78
C PHE A 24 -0.38 3.60 6.46
N THR A 25 -0.98 3.39 7.63
CA THR A 25 -0.72 2.19 8.44
C THR A 25 -1.37 0.95 7.85
N ASP A 26 -0.82 -0.24 8.18
CA ASP A 26 -1.40 -1.51 7.75
C ASP A 26 -2.86 -1.67 8.17
N PRO A 27 -3.26 -1.37 9.44
CA PRO A 27 -4.66 -1.38 9.83
C PRO A 27 -5.52 -0.40 9.04
N ALA A 28 -5.00 0.80 8.69
CA ALA A 28 -5.74 1.77 7.90
C ALA A 28 -6.03 1.24 6.48
N GLN A 29 -5.09 0.50 5.87
CA GLN A 29 -5.30 -0.12 4.57
C GLN A 29 -6.48 -1.10 4.59
N GLY A 30 -6.54 -1.97 5.61
CA GLY A 30 -7.63 -2.93 5.78
C GLY A 30 -8.98 -2.23 5.98
N THR A 31 -9.06 -1.33 6.95
CA THR A 31 -10.29 -0.60 7.28
C THR A 31 -10.80 0.22 6.09
N LYS A 32 -9.92 0.99 5.44
CA LYS A 32 -10.29 1.81 4.27
C LYS A 32 -10.70 0.97 3.07
N SER A 33 -10.12 -0.23 2.89
CA SER A 33 -10.54 -1.15 1.84
C SER A 33 -11.96 -1.68 2.06
N ALA A 34 -12.33 -2.08 3.29
CA ALA A 34 -13.67 -2.52 3.61
C ALA A 34 -14.69 -1.39 3.38
N GLN A 35 -14.40 -0.19 3.91
CA GLN A 35 -15.23 1.00 3.69
C GLN A 35 -15.44 1.29 2.20
N TYR A 36 -14.34 1.31 1.41
CA TYR A 36 -14.41 1.61 -0.02
C TYR A 36 -15.26 0.60 -0.79
N ILE A 37 -15.03 -0.70 -0.54
CA ILE A 37 -15.79 -1.79 -1.18
C ILE A 37 -17.29 -1.65 -0.89
N SER A 38 -17.66 -1.34 0.35
CA SER A 38 -19.05 -1.15 0.78
C SER A 38 -19.68 0.10 0.19
N GLU A 39 -19.05 1.27 0.35
CA GLU A 39 -19.57 2.57 -0.10
C GLU A 39 -19.80 2.61 -1.60
N HIS A 40 -18.88 2.01 -2.38
CA HIS A 40 -18.98 1.93 -3.83
C HIS A 40 -19.75 0.69 -4.33
N LYS A 41 -20.31 -0.12 -3.40
CA LYS A 41 -21.11 -1.31 -3.70
C LYS A 41 -20.42 -2.27 -4.66
N LEU A 42 -19.11 -2.45 -4.46
CA LEU A 42 -18.31 -3.33 -5.31
C LEU A 42 -18.67 -4.81 -5.09
N ALA A 43 -18.98 -5.18 -3.84
CA ALA A 43 -19.43 -6.51 -3.44
C ALA A 43 -20.24 -6.45 -2.15
N THR A 44 -20.99 -7.51 -1.84
CA THR A 44 -21.60 -7.77 -0.53
C THR A 44 -20.99 -9.03 0.12
N LYS A 45 -20.50 -9.96 -0.69
CA LYS A 45 -19.83 -11.19 -0.26
C LYS A 45 -18.38 -11.15 -0.70
N VAL A 46 -17.48 -11.16 0.25
CA VAL A 46 -16.04 -11.06 0.01
C VAL A 46 -15.31 -12.31 0.49
N ALA A 47 -14.28 -12.71 -0.24
CA ALA A 47 -13.28 -13.64 0.23
C ALA A 47 -11.99 -12.91 0.54
N VAL A 48 -11.16 -13.46 1.41
CA VAL A 48 -9.80 -12.98 1.69
C VAL A 48 -8.81 -14.10 1.44
N LEU A 49 -7.64 -13.76 0.86
CA LEU A 49 -6.50 -14.67 0.74
C LEU A 49 -5.23 -13.92 1.09
N TYR A 50 -4.54 -14.35 2.15
CA TYR A 50 -3.41 -13.61 2.70
C TYR A 50 -2.27 -14.50 3.22
N ASP A 51 -1.06 -13.94 3.32
CA ASP A 51 0.07 -14.57 4.01
C ASP A 51 -0.06 -14.39 5.52
N SER A 52 -0.38 -15.45 6.24
CA SER A 52 -0.53 -15.42 7.70
C SER A 52 0.79 -15.43 8.46
N ALA A 53 1.92 -15.64 7.79
CA ALA A 53 3.24 -15.60 8.40
C ALA A 53 3.90 -14.21 8.32
N ALA A 54 3.33 -13.29 7.52
CA ALA A 54 3.85 -11.93 7.36
C ALA A 54 3.01 -10.93 8.18
N ASP A 55 3.68 -10.16 9.02
CA ASP A 55 3.03 -9.18 9.93
C ASP A 55 2.21 -8.12 9.16
N TYR A 56 2.73 -7.65 8.01
CA TYR A 56 2.03 -6.70 7.15
C TYR A 56 0.69 -7.26 6.66
N ASN A 57 0.72 -8.43 6.04
CA ASN A 57 -0.46 -9.08 5.47
C ASN A 57 -1.51 -9.39 6.53
N SER A 58 -1.07 -9.90 7.68
CA SER A 58 -1.94 -10.20 8.83
C SER A 58 -2.54 -8.93 9.44
N GLY A 59 -1.77 -7.86 9.56
CA GLY A 59 -2.26 -6.58 10.10
C GLY A 59 -3.33 -5.94 9.21
N VAL A 60 -3.15 -6.00 7.89
CA VAL A 60 -4.16 -5.53 6.93
C VAL A 60 -5.40 -6.43 6.95
N HIS A 61 -5.20 -7.77 6.94
CA HIS A 61 -6.27 -8.77 7.02
C HIS A 61 -7.14 -8.55 8.25
N ASP A 62 -6.55 -8.52 9.44
CA ASP A 62 -7.29 -8.42 10.70
C ASP A 62 -8.14 -7.15 10.76
N ALA A 63 -7.59 -6.03 10.29
CA ALA A 63 -8.31 -4.75 10.23
C ALA A 63 -9.44 -4.78 9.19
N PHE A 64 -9.23 -5.43 8.03
CA PHE A 64 -10.26 -5.59 7.02
C PHE A 64 -11.42 -6.43 7.53
N VAL A 65 -11.13 -7.61 8.12
CA VAL A 65 -12.16 -8.51 8.64
C VAL A 65 -12.95 -7.87 9.77
N ALA A 66 -12.28 -7.12 10.66
CA ALA A 66 -12.94 -6.39 11.73
C ALA A 66 -13.90 -5.31 11.19
N ALA A 67 -13.48 -4.55 10.18
CA ALA A 67 -14.29 -3.48 9.59
C ALA A 67 -15.41 -4.02 8.69
N ALA A 68 -15.20 -5.16 8.01
CA ALA A 68 -16.13 -5.71 7.04
C ALA A 68 -17.55 -5.91 7.60
N ALA A 69 -17.68 -6.38 8.84
CA ALA A 69 -18.98 -6.60 9.48
C ALA A 69 -19.72 -5.27 9.73
N ASP A 70 -19.01 -4.25 10.18
CA ASP A 70 -19.56 -2.92 10.44
C ASP A 70 -19.96 -2.21 9.14
N ASP A 71 -19.23 -2.47 8.06
CA ASP A 71 -19.46 -1.92 6.73
C ASP A 71 -20.48 -2.74 5.89
N GLY A 72 -21.07 -3.79 6.49
CA GLY A 72 -22.11 -4.60 5.86
C GLY A 72 -21.60 -5.58 4.80
N LEU A 73 -20.32 -5.97 4.86
CA LEU A 73 -19.72 -6.99 4.03
C LEU A 73 -19.76 -8.35 4.74
N GLU A 74 -20.13 -9.41 4.03
CA GLU A 74 -20.06 -10.79 4.51
C GLU A 74 -18.75 -11.44 4.04
N VAL A 75 -17.87 -11.78 4.97
CA VAL A 75 -16.66 -12.56 4.67
C VAL A 75 -17.06 -14.04 4.56
N VAL A 76 -17.22 -14.53 3.33
CA VAL A 76 -17.70 -15.90 3.03
C VAL A 76 -16.60 -16.93 2.88
N ALA A 77 -15.35 -16.51 2.72
CA ALA A 77 -14.15 -17.34 2.78
C ALA A 77 -12.99 -16.50 3.31
N ASP A 78 -12.24 -17.08 4.23
CA ASP A 78 -11.06 -16.50 4.84
C ASP A 78 -9.94 -17.53 4.77
N GLU A 79 -9.06 -17.39 3.78
CA GLU A 79 -8.06 -18.37 3.44
C GLU A 79 -6.66 -17.81 3.62
N ALA A 80 -5.81 -18.63 4.22
CA ALA A 80 -4.44 -18.27 4.48
C ALA A 80 -3.45 -19.17 3.74
N TYR A 81 -2.29 -18.63 3.47
CA TYR A 81 -1.07 -19.35 3.13
C TYR A 81 0.08 -18.88 4.03
N THR A 82 1.26 -19.41 3.86
CA THR A 82 2.47 -18.94 4.53
C THR A 82 3.57 -18.67 3.51
N THR A 83 4.50 -17.80 3.83
CA THR A 83 5.65 -17.45 2.97
C THR A 83 6.38 -18.70 2.45
N ASP A 84 6.46 -19.78 3.24
CA ASP A 84 7.07 -21.05 2.83
C ASP A 84 6.21 -21.87 1.85
N SER A 85 4.96 -21.50 1.64
CA SER A 85 3.99 -22.22 0.78
C SER A 85 3.32 -21.33 -0.28
N ASN A 86 4.01 -20.25 -0.70
CA ASN A 86 3.47 -19.23 -1.61
C ASN A 86 3.66 -19.55 -3.11
N THR A 87 3.71 -20.80 -3.49
CA THR A 87 3.87 -21.22 -4.89
C THR A 87 2.64 -21.92 -5.47
N ASP A 88 1.70 -22.38 -4.63
CA ASP A 88 0.47 -23.08 -5.05
C ASP A 88 -0.69 -22.67 -4.15
N TYR A 89 -1.65 -21.99 -4.74
CA TYR A 89 -2.88 -21.49 -4.08
C TYR A 89 -4.12 -22.27 -4.50
N SER A 90 -3.98 -23.40 -5.21
CA SER A 90 -5.08 -24.16 -5.82
C SER A 90 -6.14 -24.58 -4.79
N VAL A 91 -5.73 -24.97 -3.59
CA VAL A 91 -6.65 -25.39 -2.52
C VAL A 91 -7.48 -24.21 -2.03
N GLN A 92 -6.85 -23.07 -1.75
CA GLN A 92 -7.51 -21.86 -1.28
C GLN A 92 -8.45 -21.31 -2.35
N LEU A 93 -7.99 -21.20 -3.60
CA LEU A 93 -8.79 -20.73 -4.72
C LEU A 93 -10.00 -21.65 -5.01
N ALA A 94 -9.86 -22.97 -4.83
CA ALA A 94 -10.98 -23.89 -4.95
C ALA A 94 -12.06 -23.70 -3.88
N LYS A 95 -11.67 -23.32 -2.65
CA LYS A 95 -12.61 -23.00 -1.57
C LYS A 95 -13.28 -21.65 -1.84
N ILE A 96 -12.50 -20.63 -2.23
CA ILE A 96 -13.02 -19.30 -2.59
C ILE A 96 -14.04 -19.41 -3.73
N LYS A 97 -13.74 -20.19 -4.77
CA LYS A 97 -14.67 -20.43 -5.88
C LYS A 97 -16.02 -21.03 -5.45
N LYS A 98 -16.01 -21.87 -4.41
CA LYS A 98 -17.23 -22.52 -3.88
C LYS A 98 -17.98 -21.66 -2.87
N SER A 99 -17.35 -20.63 -2.32
CA SER A 99 -17.94 -19.80 -1.24
C SER A 99 -19.05 -18.86 -1.72
N GLY A 100 -19.10 -18.57 -3.02
CA GLY A 100 -20.02 -17.59 -3.59
C GLY A 100 -19.55 -16.14 -3.38
N ALA A 101 -18.27 -15.93 -3.12
CA ALA A 101 -17.67 -14.60 -3.07
C ALA A 101 -17.83 -13.87 -4.40
N GLU A 102 -18.10 -12.57 -4.35
CA GLU A 102 -18.22 -11.66 -5.48
C GLU A 102 -16.92 -10.89 -5.73
N LEU A 103 -16.06 -10.84 -4.69
CA LEU A 103 -14.78 -10.15 -4.70
C LEU A 103 -13.77 -10.90 -3.82
N LEU A 104 -12.53 -10.99 -4.28
CA LEU A 104 -11.38 -11.49 -3.52
C LEU A 104 -10.51 -10.30 -3.10
N PHE A 105 -10.41 -10.10 -1.78
CA PHE A 105 -9.49 -9.16 -1.17
C PHE A 105 -8.11 -9.80 -0.98
N LEU A 106 -7.07 -9.11 -1.44
CA LEU A 106 -5.69 -9.58 -1.52
C LEU A 106 -4.73 -8.63 -0.78
N PRO A 107 -4.61 -8.72 0.55
CA PRO A 107 -3.69 -7.92 1.33
C PRO A 107 -2.24 -8.43 1.24
N ASN A 108 -1.72 -8.58 0.03
CA ASN A 108 -0.41 -9.16 -0.23
C ASN A 108 0.43 -8.25 -1.12
N TYR A 109 1.74 -8.58 -1.23
CA TYR A 109 2.61 -7.90 -2.17
C TYR A 109 2.36 -8.35 -3.62
N TYR A 110 2.74 -7.47 -4.55
CA TYR A 110 2.52 -7.66 -5.99
C TYR A 110 3.08 -8.98 -6.55
N SER A 111 4.18 -9.50 -6.00
CA SER A 111 4.77 -10.76 -6.45
C SER A 111 3.84 -11.96 -6.21
N ASP A 112 3.28 -12.06 -5.00
CA ASP A 112 2.35 -13.14 -4.64
C ASP A 112 1.02 -12.94 -5.37
N ASN A 113 0.53 -11.70 -5.43
CA ASN A 113 -0.71 -11.38 -6.14
C ASN A 113 -0.64 -11.69 -7.63
N ALA A 114 0.50 -11.50 -8.30
CA ALA A 114 0.68 -11.89 -9.69
C ALA A 114 0.48 -13.42 -9.89
N LEU A 115 1.05 -14.23 -9.01
CA LEU A 115 0.88 -15.68 -9.06
C LEU A 115 -0.54 -16.11 -8.66
N ILE A 116 -1.15 -15.43 -7.67
CA ILE A 116 -2.56 -15.68 -7.30
C ILE A 116 -3.49 -15.38 -8.48
N LEU A 117 -3.33 -14.24 -9.18
CA LEU A 117 -4.14 -13.89 -10.35
C LEU A 117 -3.97 -14.90 -11.48
N GLN A 118 -2.74 -15.37 -11.74
CA GLN A 118 -2.49 -16.41 -12.73
C GLN A 118 -3.25 -17.69 -12.39
N GLN A 119 -3.10 -18.20 -11.17
CA GLN A 119 -3.75 -19.44 -10.74
C GLN A 119 -5.27 -19.28 -10.62
N ALA A 120 -5.77 -18.10 -10.24
CA ALA A 120 -7.21 -17.80 -10.24
C ALA A 120 -7.80 -17.88 -11.65
N SER A 121 -7.10 -17.34 -12.65
CA SER A 121 -7.48 -17.46 -14.07
C SER A 121 -7.47 -18.92 -14.54
N GLU A 122 -6.43 -19.69 -14.24
CA GLU A 122 -6.33 -21.10 -14.56
C GLU A 122 -7.44 -21.93 -13.90
N ALA A 123 -7.84 -21.58 -12.67
CA ALA A 123 -8.96 -22.18 -11.96
C ALA A 123 -10.35 -21.74 -12.50
N GLY A 124 -10.38 -20.76 -13.41
CA GLY A 124 -11.62 -20.16 -13.91
C GLY A 124 -12.42 -19.47 -12.79
N LEU A 125 -11.73 -18.72 -11.92
CA LEU A 125 -12.34 -17.89 -10.89
C LEU A 125 -12.68 -16.51 -11.51
N ASP A 126 -13.94 -16.27 -11.77
CA ASP A 126 -14.46 -15.06 -12.40
C ASP A 126 -15.16 -14.19 -11.35
N ILE A 127 -14.37 -13.44 -10.58
CA ILE A 127 -14.82 -12.50 -9.56
C ILE A 127 -13.94 -11.24 -9.60
N LYS A 128 -14.34 -10.18 -8.88
CA LYS A 128 -13.50 -8.98 -8.73
C LYS A 128 -12.31 -9.25 -7.83
N PHE A 129 -11.22 -8.53 -8.07
CA PHE A 129 -10.02 -8.55 -7.23
C PHE A 129 -9.76 -7.16 -6.68
N PHE A 130 -9.43 -7.08 -5.40
CA PHE A 130 -9.14 -5.84 -4.72
C PHE A 130 -7.89 -5.99 -3.83
N GLY A 131 -6.89 -5.17 -4.07
CA GLY A 131 -5.64 -5.15 -3.32
C GLY A 131 -5.44 -3.86 -2.53
N VAL A 132 -4.29 -3.80 -1.91
CA VAL A 132 -3.81 -2.68 -1.11
C VAL A 132 -2.50 -2.15 -1.71
N ASP A 133 -1.82 -1.24 -1.01
CA ASP A 133 -0.60 -0.62 -1.52
C ASP A 133 0.50 -1.63 -1.90
N GLY A 134 0.59 -2.75 -1.19
CA GLY A 134 1.51 -3.84 -1.52
C GLY A 134 1.33 -4.43 -2.93
N MET A 135 0.15 -4.25 -3.54
CA MET A 135 -0.13 -4.69 -4.91
C MET A 135 0.46 -3.73 -5.96
N ASP A 136 0.79 -2.49 -5.61
CA ASP A 136 1.37 -1.54 -6.56
C ASP A 136 2.74 -2.03 -7.05
N GLY A 137 2.91 -2.07 -8.36
CA GLY A 137 4.05 -2.68 -9.03
C GLY A 137 3.73 -4.00 -9.74
N ILE A 138 2.50 -4.53 -9.63
CA ILE A 138 2.10 -5.79 -10.26
C ILE A 138 2.31 -5.79 -11.78
N LEU A 139 2.14 -4.64 -12.42
CA LEU A 139 2.38 -4.47 -13.86
C LEU A 139 3.86 -4.53 -14.26
N ASN A 140 4.78 -4.51 -13.29
CA ASN A 140 6.23 -4.60 -13.52
C ASN A 140 6.81 -5.98 -13.17
N VAL A 141 5.97 -6.93 -12.73
CA VAL A 141 6.43 -8.29 -12.42
C VAL A 141 6.92 -8.98 -13.68
N GLU A 142 8.14 -9.51 -13.62
CA GLU A 142 8.77 -10.18 -14.74
C GLU A 142 7.97 -11.44 -15.15
N ASN A 143 7.77 -11.61 -16.46
CA ASN A 143 6.99 -12.72 -17.05
C ASN A 143 5.51 -12.82 -16.62
N PHE A 144 4.97 -11.81 -15.96
CA PHE A 144 3.54 -11.76 -15.64
C PHE A 144 2.72 -11.33 -16.86
N ASP A 145 1.66 -12.06 -17.17
CA ASP A 145 0.68 -11.65 -18.18
C ASP A 145 -0.20 -10.52 -17.62
N LYS A 146 0.12 -9.29 -18.02
CA LYS A 146 -0.57 -8.07 -17.54
C LYS A 146 -2.06 -8.06 -17.83
N SER A 147 -2.54 -8.82 -18.81
CA SER A 147 -3.97 -8.94 -19.10
C SER A 147 -4.76 -9.57 -17.94
N LEU A 148 -4.10 -10.35 -17.10
CA LEU A 148 -4.69 -10.94 -15.90
C LEU A 148 -4.96 -9.91 -14.78
N ALA A 149 -4.32 -8.75 -14.87
CA ALA A 149 -4.56 -7.64 -13.93
C ALA A 149 -5.68 -6.70 -14.40
N GLU A 150 -6.26 -6.90 -15.58
CA GLU A 150 -7.35 -6.05 -16.08
C GLU A 150 -8.55 -6.09 -15.14
N GLY A 151 -9.06 -4.93 -14.72
CA GLY A 151 -10.16 -4.81 -13.77
C GLY A 151 -9.75 -5.02 -12.30
N VAL A 152 -8.51 -5.29 -12.00
CA VAL A 152 -8.02 -5.36 -10.60
C VAL A 152 -8.02 -3.96 -10.01
N MET A 153 -8.58 -3.84 -8.81
CA MET A 153 -8.65 -2.58 -8.05
C MET A 153 -7.67 -2.60 -6.89
N LEU A 154 -7.18 -1.43 -6.48
CA LEU A 154 -6.30 -1.30 -5.32
C LEU A 154 -6.37 0.10 -4.70
N LEU A 155 -6.01 0.18 -3.41
CA LEU A 155 -5.75 1.45 -2.74
C LEU A 155 -4.25 1.73 -2.72
N THR A 156 -3.84 2.89 -3.25
CA THR A 156 -2.45 3.37 -3.24
C THR A 156 -2.42 4.90 -3.21
N PRO A 157 -1.40 5.54 -2.65
CA PRO A 157 -1.33 6.99 -2.60
C PRO A 157 -0.82 7.63 -3.89
N PHE A 158 -0.27 6.85 -4.84
CA PHE A 158 0.41 7.35 -6.04
C PHE A 158 -0.03 6.59 -7.30
N SER A 159 -0.05 7.29 -8.42
CA SER A 159 -0.15 6.69 -9.74
C SER A 159 0.80 7.35 -10.73
N ALA A 160 1.54 6.54 -11.46
CA ALA A 160 2.39 7.02 -12.55
C ALA A 160 1.60 7.62 -13.73
N THR A 161 0.28 7.42 -13.77
CA THR A 161 -0.63 8.02 -14.77
C THR A 161 -1.26 9.34 -14.31
N ALA A 162 -0.93 9.82 -13.10
CA ALA A 162 -1.38 11.12 -12.62
C ALA A 162 -1.00 12.24 -13.60
N THR A 163 -1.90 13.21 -13.80
CA THR A 163 -1.74 14.22 -14.87
C THR A 163 -1.16 15.54 -14.37
N ASP A 164 -0.92 15.68 -13.07
CA ASP A 164 -0.29 16.85 -12.51
C ASP A 164 1.20 16.95 -12.91
N GLU A 165 1.70 18.17 -13.02
CA GLU A 165 3.05 18.46 -13.53
C GLU A 165 4.14 17.81 -12.67
N LYS A 166 3.97 17.80 -11.33
CA LYS A 166 4.94 17.23 -10.38
C LYS A 166 5.10 15.73 -10.63
N SER A 167 3.99 14.99 -10.68
CA SER A 167 3.97 13.55 -10.95
C SER A 167 4.55 13.22 -12.32
N GLN A 168 4.19 13.96 -13.37
CA GLN A 168 4.70 13.75 -14.72
C GLN A 168 6.21 13.99 -14.80
N ASN A 169 6.73 15.03 -14.15
CA ASN A 169 8.18 15.30 -14.10
C ASN A 169 8.93 14.18 -13.36
N PHE A 170 8.38 13.69 -12.25
CA PHE A 170 8.96 12.56 -11.52
C PHE A 170 8.97 11.28 -12.35
N VAL A 171 7.85 10.90 -12.96
CA VAL A 171 7.74 9.69 -13.81
C VAL A 171 8.74 9.76 -14.95
N LYS A 172 8.86 10.93 -15.61
CA LYS A 172 9.82 11.12 -16.69
C LYS A 172 11.26 10.98 -16.19
N ALA A 173 11.62 11.67 -15.11
CA ALA A 173 12.97 11.63 -14.56
C ALA A 173 13.37 10.22 -14.10
N TYR A 174 12.42 9.51 -13.48
CA TYR A 174 12.62 8.12 -13.06
C TYR A 174 12.86 7.21 -14.26
N GLY A 175 12.01 7.27 -15.29
CA GLY A 175 12.18 6.50 -16.51
C GLY A 175 13.49 6.80 -17.24
N ASP A 176 13.89 8.06 -17.32
CA ASP A 176 15.19 8.45 -17.90
C ASP A 176 16.38 7.84 -17.15
N ALA A 177 16.28 7.69 -15.83
CA ALA A 177 17.33 7.12 -14.97
C ALA A 177 17.30 5.58 -14.91
N HIS A 178 16.15 4.95 -15.15
CA HIS A 178 15.90 3.52 -14.97
C HIS A 178 15.47 2.80 -16.27
N ASN A 179 16.05 3.16 -17.41
CA ASN A 179 15.84 2.49 -18.71
C ASN A 179 14.37 2.41 -19.16
N GLY A 180 13.57 3.40 -18.80
CA GLY A 180 12.15 3.46 -19.16
C GLY A 180 11.22 2.74 -18.20
N GLU A 181 11.71 2.29 -17.04
CA GLU A 181 10.86 1.73 -16.00
C GLU A 181 9.83 2.74 -15.48
N ILE A 182 8.65 2.25 -15.15
CA ILE A 182 7.57 3.05 -14.57
C ILE A 182 7.69 2.98 -13.05
N PRO A 183 7.77 4.13 -12.33
CA PRO A 183 7.83 4.13 -10.88
C PRO A 183 6.52 3.65 -10.27
N ASN A 184 6.63 2.90 -9.17
CA ASN A 184 5.52 2.57 -8.28
C ASN A 184 5.46 3.54 -7.09
N GLN A 185 4.50 3.36 -6.19
CA GLN A 185 4.35 4.19 -5.00
C GLN A 185 5.60 4.20 -4.10
N PHE A 186 6.33 3.08 -3.99
CA PHE A 186 7.50 3.02 -3.11
C PHE A 186 8.64 3.94 -3.59
N ALA A 187 8.79 4.10 -4.90
CA ALA A 187 9.70 5.07 -5.48
C ALA A 187 9.23 6.51 -5.19
N ALA A 188 7.92 6.78 -5.31
CA ALA A 188 7.33 8.08 -5.00
C ALA A 188 7.41 8.43 -3.50
N ASP A 189 7.12 7.47 -2.62
CA ASP A 189 7.29 7.65 -1.17
C ASP A 189 8.75 7.95 -0.80
N THR A 190 9.72 7.27 -1.44
CA THR A 190 11.14 7.54 -1.21
C THR A 190 11.53 8.95 -1.65
N TYR A 191 11.00 9.40 -2.77
CA TYR A 191 11.18 10.79 -3.24
C TYR A 191 10.63 11.78 -2.21
N ASP A 192 9.40 11.57 -1.72
CA ASP A 192 8.76 12.41 -0.73
C ASP A 192 9.52 12.42 0.61
N VAL A 193 10.09 11.28 1.03
CA VAL A 193 10.95 11.19 2.23
C VAL A 193 12.14 12.15 2.15
N LEU A 194 12.81 12.23 1.01
CA LEU A 194 13.96 13.12 0.84
C LEU A 194 13.56 14.59 0.96
N TYR A 195 12.42 14.98 0.41
CA TYR A 195 11.91 16.35 0.55
C TYR A 195 11.40 16.65 1.95
N ALA A 196 10.77 15.70 2.64
CA ALA A 196 10.39 15.85 4.04
C ALA A 196 11.63 16.06 4.92
N MET A 197 12.69 15.27 4.70
CA MET A 197 13.96 15.44 5.41
C MET A 197 14.60 16.81 5.13
N GLN A 198 14.57 17.27 3.89
CA GLN A 198 15.06 18.60 3.54
C GLN A 198 14.28 19.70 4.26
N LEU A 199 12.94 19.65 4.20
CA LEU A 199 12.08 20.62 4.89
C LEU A 199 12.33 20.63 6.41
N ALA A 200 12.47 19.45 7.01
CA ALA A 200 12.77 19.34 8.44
C ALA A 200 14.16 19.91 8.79
N ALA A 201 15.16 19.69 7.95
CA ALA A 201 16.49 20.23 8.14
C ALA A 201 16.52 21.76 8.02
N ASP A 202 15.79 22.32 7.04
CA ASP A 202 15.68 23.77 6.83
C ASP A 202 14.93 24.43 8.00
N ASP A 203 13.82 23.86 8.45
CA ASP A 203 13.04 24.35 9.60
C ASP A 203 13.84 24.27 10.90
N ALA A 204 14.53 23.16 11.13
CA ALA A 204 15.42 22.94 12.27
C ALA A 204 16.73 23.75 12.19
N LYS A 205 17.02 24.41 11.06
CA LYS A 205 18.24 25.20 10.82
C LYS A 205 19.51 24.40 11.05
N ILE A 206 19.53 23.16 10.53
CA ILE A 206 20.67 22.27 10.66
C ILE A 206 21.92 22.87 10.00
N THR A 207 23.05 22.79 10.69
CA THR A 207 24.35 23.24 10.18
C THR A 207 25.38 22.11 10.24
N PRO A 208 26.43 22.14 9.39
CA PRO A 208 27.42 21.06 9.30
C PRO A 208 28.27 20.86 10.57
N ASP A 209 28.27 21.81 11.48
CA ASP A 209 29.04 21.81 12.74
C ASP A 209 28.25 21.25 13.94
N MET A 210 26.97 20.90 13.74
CA MET A 210 26.14 20.29 14.78
C MET A 210 26.53 18.83 15.02
N GLU A 211 26.43 18.40 16.28
CA GLU A 211 26.60 16.98 16.63
C GLU A 211 25.40 16.13 16.15
N ASN A 212 25.64 14.88 15.76
CA ASN A 212 24.61 13.99 15.22
C ASN A 212 23.37 13.86 16.13
N ALA A 213 23.57 13.81 17.44
CA ALA A 213 22.48 13.70 18.41
C ALA A 213 21.59 14.96 18.40
N ASP A 214 22.19 16.14 18.28
CA ASP A 214 21.47 17.41 18.22
C ASP A 214 20.75 17.56 16.89
N ILE A 215 21.36 17.15 15.77
CA ILE A 215 20.71 17.06 14.46
C ILE A 215 19.47 16.18 14.54
N SER A 216 19.60 14.95 15.06
CA SER A 216 18.48 14.00 15.17
C SER A 216 17.34 14.56 16.01
N ALA A 217 17.65 15.15 17.15
CA ALA A 217 16.64 15.74 18.04
C ALA A 217 15.93 16.95 17.39
N ALA A 218 16.68 17.85 16.74
CA ALA A 218 16.13 19.03 16.09
C ALA A 218 15.25 18.66 14.88
N MET A 219 15.69 17.73 14.04
CA MET A 219 14.90 17.22 12.92
C MET A 219 13.63 16.52 13.36
N SER A 220 13.72 15.68 14.41
CA SER A 220 12.53 14.98 14.95
C SER A 220 11.49 15.95 15.49
N ALA A 221 11.92 17.02 16.17
CA ALA A 221 11.02 18.06 16.63
C ALA A 221 10.39 18.84 15.48
N SER A 222 11.14 19.08 14.42
CA SER A 222 10.65 19.78 13.22
C SER A 222 9.64 18.96 12.44
N MET A 223 9.83 17.64 12.31
CA MET A 223 8.94 16.77 11.56
C MET A 223 7.47 16.86 11.98
N ALA A 224 7.17 17.08 13.26
CA ALA A 224 5.79 17.26 13.74
C ALA A 224 5.18 18.63 13.37
N ASN A 225 5.99 19.57 12.87
CA ASN A 225 5.57 20.94 12.54
C ASN A 225 5.52 21.22 11.04
N ILE A 226 6.21 20.43 10.22
CA ILE A 226 6.20 20.61 8.76
C ILE A 226 5.00 19.96 8.10
N GLU A 227 4.67 20.43 6.92
CA GLU A 227 3.70 19.82 6.00
C GLU A 227 4.38 19.70 4.63
N LEU A 228 4.32 18.51 4.04
CA LEU A 228 4.81 18.23 2.69
C LEU A 228 3.63 18.12 1.74
N ASP A 229 3.67 18.86 0.64
CA ASP A 229 2.84 18.61 -0.52
C ASP A 229 3.62 17.71 -1.49
N GLY A 230 3.54 16.37 -1.28
CA GLY A 230 4.34 15.37 -1.95
C GLY A 230 3.73 14.85 -3.26
N LEU A 231 4.43 13.90 -3.88
CA LEU A 231 3.92 13.10 -5.00
C LEU A 231 2.79 12.17 -4.55
N THR A 232 2.92 11.65 -3.32
CA THR A 232 1.97 10.71 -2.73
C THR A 232 0.87 11.40 -1.93
N GLY A 233 0.70 12.71 -2.14
CA GLY A 233 -0.29 13.56 -1.49
C GLY A 233 0.30 14.42 -0.37
N LYS A 234 -0.59 15.11 0.34
CA LYS A 234 -0.18 15.91 1.49
C LYS A 234 0.17 15.00 2.66
N ALA A 235 1.30 15.28 3.28
CA ALA A 235 1.80 14.55 4.43
C ALA A 235 2.04 15.52 5.60
N LYS A 236 1.47 15.19 6.75
CA LYS A 236 1.71 15.86 8.02
C LYS A 236 1.90 14.78 9.08
N TRP A 237 2.84 15.01 9.98
CA TRP A 237 3.18 14.00 10.98
C TRP A 237 2.72 14.39 12.37
N THR A 238 2.30 13.39 13.12
CA THR A 238 2.04 13.52 14.55
C THR A 238 3.36 13.45 15.34
N GLU A 239 3.33 13.81 16.61
CA GLU A 239 4.47 13.64 17.53
C GLU A 239 4.89 12.15 17.66
N ASP A 240 4.00 11.24 17.35
CA ASP A 240 4.27 9.80 17.32
C ASP A 240 4.88 9.32 15.99
N GLY A 241 5.08 10.20 15.01
CA GLY A 241 5.67 9.87 13.70
C GLY A 241 4.68 9.23 12.70
N GLU A 242 3.38 9.21 13.01
CA GLU A 242 2.37 8.75 12.06
C GLU A 242 2.05 9.83 11.04
N CYS A 243 1.86 9.41 9.80
CA CYS A 243 1.47 10.28 8.70
C CYS A 243 -0.06 10.22 8.51
N ASP A 244 -0.70 11.39 8.55
CA ASP A 244 -2.11 11.53 8.16
C ASP A 244 -2.18 11.63 6.63
N LYS A 245 -2.50 10.51 6.00
CA LYS A 245 -2.55 10.37 4.55
C LYS A 245 -3.74 9.48 4.16
N GLU A 246 -4.49 9.92 3.17
CA GLU A 246 -5.61 9.16 2.62
C GLU A 246 -5.18 8.43 1.34
N PRO A 247 -5.51 7.14 1.19
CA PRO A 247 -5.28 6.41 -0.04
C PRO A 247 -6.25 6.87 -1.13
N LYS A 248 -5.85 6.64 -2.38
CA LYS A 248 -6.72 6.76 -3.55
C LYS A 248 -7.02 5.37 -4.10
N ALA A 249 -8.19 5.22 -4.70
CA ALA A 249 -8.56 3.98 -5.36
C ALA A 249 -8.22 4.03 -6.85
N PHE A 250 -7.63 2.97 -7.34
CA PHE A 250 -7.31 2.79 -8.75
C PHE A 250 -7.84 1.45 -9.26
N GLU A 251 -8.18 1.42 -10.54
CA GLU A 251 -8.49 0.20 -11.29
C GLU A 251 -7.47 0.07 -12.44
N ILE A 252 -6.99 -1.13 -12.69
CA ILE A 252 -6.12 -1.40 -13.82
C ILE A 252 -6.99 -1.53 -15.08
N LYS A 253 -6.77 -0.63 -16.05
CA LYS A 253 -7.46 -0.60 -17.35
C LYS A 253 -6.46 -0.39 -18.47
N ASP A 254 -6.54 -1.22 -19.49
CA ASP A 254 -5.63 -1.17 -20.64
C ASP A 254 -4.14 -1.18 -20.22
N GLY A 255 -3.83 -1.93 -19.15
CA GLY A 255 -2.49 -2.06 -18.60
C GLY A 255 -1.96 -0.81 -17.87
N ALA A 256 -2.82 0.08 -17.40
CA ALA A 256 -2.48 1.28 -16.64
C ALA A 256 -3.39 1.48 -15.42
N TYR A 257 -2.88 2.15 -14.39
CA TYR A 257 -3.69 2.54 -13.22
C TYR A 257 -4.57 3.73 -13.57
N VAL A 258 -5.88 3.59 -13.43
CA VAL A 258 -6.89 4.63 -13.66
C VAL A 258 -7.58 4.95 -12.34
N GLU A 259 -7.52 6.20 -11.91
CA GLU A 259 -8.14 6.65 -10.66
C GLU A 259 -9.67 6.45 -10.72
N MET A 260 -10.20 5.76 -9.72
CA MET A 260 -11.64 5.57 -9.53
C MET A 260 -12.22 6.81 -8.84
N LYS A 261 -13.45 7.15 -9.19
CA LYS A 261 -14.16 8.34 -8.65
C LYS A 261 -15.15 7.94 -7.58
#